data_9e1ad9796391d1551ae96c24a9063df1
#
_entry.id   9e1ad9796391d1551ae96c24a9063df1
#
_cell.length_a   1.000
_cell.length_b   1.000
_cell.length_c   1.000
_cell.angle_alpha   90.00
_cell.angle_beta   90.00
_cell.angle_gamma   90.00
#
_symmetry.space_group_name_H-M   'P 1'
#
loop_
_entity.id
_entity.type
_entity.pdbx_description
1 polymer ?
#
loop_
_entity_poly.entity_id
_entity_poly.type
_entity_poly.pdbx_seq_one_letter_code
_entity_poly.pdbx_strand_id
1 'polypeptide(L)'
;MYCALYRKYRPQSLDDVVGQETIVKTLKNSILNDKISHAYLFSGPRGCGKTTVAKILAQTVNCEHLNGYNKCNECVFCTQLKNNQAVDIIEIDAASNNGVDEIREINNKVNLVPSVGKYKVYIIDEVHMLTIGAFNALLKTLEEPPSHVIFILATTDPHKVPITILSRCQKFEFKRISEENLINRIKYIVSKENIKIDDDAIFEIARLGDGSLRDTISILDQAIAYASTDEKITSTDVHDINGSLPQQSINLLVKSILNNDAKAVFEQIDDLSNKGKNFLKVVDEMTLYFRNVLLKLTAPDYFNEKINSNLYDDVVNSVTKEDVIKYINLLIETANQLKKSGDLKLLFEINIIKMLEKENFVPLVNLKNEENKEIIKKESIENEQKNKELECKKEIVSNTTIIKNINKKTNVEIEQFKKVRINNILSKFNKKKMLEVKEELSSIEEYLLDNKYARAASIILDGQLKAASDEGLIFVYKTDSLSNQFIENIVNIEELINVVFNNKYNVISTNLDEWEIIKNKFNKDKTQFKYIEDNYDLNLIIKNVKKQIQDDMASIFGDIVEYN
;
A
#
# COMPACT_ATOMS: atom_id res chain seq x y z
N MET A 1 23.26 19.07 -25.28
CA MET A 1 22.67 17.86 -24.70
C MET A 1 21.35 18.25 -24.03
N TYR A 2 20.25 17.58 -24.35
CA TYR A 2 18.92 17.85 -23.75
C TYR A 2 18.95 17.63 -22.25
N CYS A 3 18.41 18.57 -21.50
CA CYS A 3 18.27 18.47 -20.05
C CYS A 3 16.77 18.45 -19.70
N ALA A 4 16.28 17.40 -19.07
CA ALA A 4 14.88 17.27 -18.68
C ALA A 4 14.43 18.47 -17.82
N LEU A 5 13.23 19.00 -18.08
CA LEU A 5 12.72 20.21 -17.45
C LEU A 5 12.69 20.12 -15.91
N TYR A 6 12.36 18.96 -15.35
CA TYR A 6 12.36 18.78 -13.88
C TYR A 6 13.75 18.94 -13.25
N ARG A 7 14.85 18.76 -14.02
CA ARG A 7 16.23 19.04 -13.57
C ARG A 7 16.59 20.50 -13.79
N LYS A 8 16.27 21.06 -14.96
CA LYS A 8 16.54 22.45 -15.34
C LYS A 8 15.85 23.44 -14.39
N TYR A 9 14.60 23.18 -14.04
CA TYR A 9 13.76 24.03 -13.18
C TYR A 9 13.73 23.59 -11.72
N ARG A 10 14.69 22.74 -11.30
CA ARG A 10 14.83 22.38 -9.90
C ARG A 10 15.19 23.60 -9.08
N PRO A 11 14.47 23.93 -7.98
CA PRO A 11 14.77 25.03 -7.09
C PRO A 11 16.24 25.08 -6.68
N GLN A 12 16.85 26.26 -6.77
CA GLN A 12 18.26 26.50 -6.40
C GLN A 12 18.39 27.29 -5.11
N SER A 13 17.32 27.94 -4.64
CA SER A 13 17.24 28.70 -3.41
C SER A 13 15.97 28.36 -2.64
N LEU A 14 15.91 28.73 -1.35
CA LEU A 14 14.69 28.57 -0.56
C LEU A 14 13.52 29.43 -1.06
N ASP A 15 13.81 30.51 -1.81
CA ASP A 15 12.80 31.38 -2.40
C ASP A 15 12.09 30.74 -3.62
N ASP A 16 12.78 29.80 -4.29
CA ASP A 16 12.23 29.10 -5.46
C ASP A 16 11.32 27.91 -5.09
N VAL A 17 11.27 27.54 -3.79
CA VAL A 17 10.48 26.39 -3.31
C VAL A 17 9.01 26.76 -3.28
N VAL A 18 8.20 25.97 -3.96
CA VAL A 18 6.77 26.19 -4.12
C VAL A 18 5.95 25.36 -3.13
N GLY A 19 4.95 25.96 -2.50
CA GLY A 19 3.92 25.26 -1.69
C GLY A 19 4.38 24.71 -0.35
N GLN A 20 5.54 25.17 0.18
CA GLN A 20 6.09 24.72 1.46
C GLN A 20 6.45 25.92 2.37
N GLU A 21 5.58 26.94 2.44
CA GLU A 21 5.87 28.24 3.05
C GLU A 21 6.30 28.14 4.52
N THR A 22 5.64 27.28 5.30
CA THR A 22 5.97 27.08 6.73
C THR A 22 7.36 26.48 6.91
N ILE A 23 7.72 25.47 6.10
CA ILE A 23 9.03 24.81 6.15
C ILE A 23 10.11 25.80 5.74
N VAL A 24 9.91 26.49 4.62
CA VAL A 24 10.83 27.50 4.09
C VAL A 24 11.07 28.61 5.11
N LYS A 25 9.99 29.15 5.72
CA LYS A 25 10.09 30.19 6.75
C LYS A 25 10.90 29.71 7.97
N THR A 26 10.63 28.48 8.43
CA THR A 26 11.34 27.92 9.60
C THR A 26 12.83 27.71 9.29
N LEU A 27 13.17 27.15 8.13
CA LEU A 27 14.56 26.95 7.73
C LEU A 27 15.30 28.27 7.53
N LYS A 28 14.68 29.29 6.91
CA LYS A 28 15.25 30.64 6.78
C LYS A 28 15.59 31.22 8.16
N ASN A 29 14.65 31.13 9.11
CA ASN A 29 14.88 31.62 10.46
C ASN A 29 15.99 30.86 11.20
N SER A 30 16.08 29.53 10.98
CA SER A 30 17.16 28.71 11.57
C SER A 30 18.54 29.13 11.04
N ILE A 31 18.63 29.40 9.74
CA ILE A 31 19.89 29.88 9.09
C ILE A 31 20.26 31.26 9.60
N LEU A 32 19.32 32.22 9.61
CA LEU A 32 19.56 33.59 10.05
C LEU A 32 20.01 33.69 11.51
N ASN A 33 19.53 32.79 12.38
CA ASN A 33 19.83 32.77 13.80
C ASN A 33 21.00 31.82 14.17
N ASP A 34 21.66 31.21 13.19
CA ASP A 34 22.70 30.17 13.36
C ASP A 34 22.25 29.00 14.29
N LYS A 35 20.96 28.66 14.25
CA LYS A 35 20.34 27.58 15.01
C LYS A 35 20.10 26.35 14.11
N ILE A 36 21.19 25.77 13.65
CA ILE A 36 21.18 24.61 12.78
C ILE A 36 21.13 23.33 13.65
N SER A 37 20.15 22.45 13.39
CA SER A 37 20.07 21.15 14.06
C SER A 37 21.08 20.16 13.47
N HIS A 38 21.57 19.24 14.29
CA HIS A 38 22.45 18.16 13.84
C HIS A 38 21.72 17.09 13.01
N ALA A 39 20.41 16.97 13.14
CA ALA A 39 19.62 16.00 12.38
C ALA A 39 18.22 16.54 12.00
N TYR A 40 17.86 16.36 10.75
CA TYR A 40 16.58 16.73 10.16
C TYR A 40 15.88 15.49 9.60
N LEU A 41 14.57 15.42 9.76
CA LEU A 41 13.73 14.45 9.07
C LEU A 41 12.72 15.17 8.18
N PHE A 42 12.82 14.98 6.87
CA PHE A 42 11.90 15.49 5.86
C PHE A 42 10.96 14.37 5.43
N SER A 43 9.72 14.41 5.88
CA SER A 43 8.68 13.43 5.55
C SER A 43 7.62 14.02 4.61
N GLY A 44 6.97 13.19 3.81
CA GLY A 44 5.86 13.61 2.96
C GLY A 44 5.85 12.94 1.59
N PRO A 45 4.82 13.21 0.75
CA PRO A 45 4.63 12.57 -0.53
C PRO A 45 5.83 12.72 -1.49
N ARG A 46 5.89 11.83 -2.49
CA ARG A 46 6.91 11.90 -3.53
C ARG A 46 6.76 13.20 -4.34
N GLY A 47 7.88 13.77 -4.79
CA GLY A 47 7.88 14.91 -5.70
C GLY A 47 7.53 16.28 -5.08
N CYS A 48 7.32 16.39 -3.75
CA CYS A 48 7.00 17.63 -3.03
C CYS A 48 8.22 18.49 -2.66
N GLY A 49 9.44 18.07 -3.04
CA GLY A 49 10.66 18.87 -2.84
C GLY A 49 11.56 18.48 -1.68
N LYS A 50 11.33 17.36 -0.95
CA LYS A 50 12.15 16.91 0.19
C LYS A 50 13.65 16.93 -0.09
N THR A 51 14.11 16.14 -1.05
CA THR A 51 15.53 16.04 -1.43
C THR A 51 16.08 17.35 -2.00
N THR A 52 15.23 18.14 -2.65
CA THR A 52 15.61 19.46 -3.17
C THR A 52 15.90 20.43 -2.05
N VAL A 53 15.00 20.54 -1.05
CA VAL A 53 15.20 21.41 0.13
C VAL A 53 16.38 20.91 0.97
N ALA A 54 16.56 19.57 1.08
CA ALA A 54 17.73 18.99 1.75
C ALA A 54 19.04 19.47 1.11
N LYS A 55 19.12 19.43 -0.23
CA LYS A 55 20.29 19.93 -0.98
C LYS A 55 20.49 21.44 -0.81
N ILE A 56 19.42 22.23 -0.89
CA ILE A 56 19.51 23.68 -0.68
C ILE A 56 20.01 23.99 0.73
N LEU A 57 19.47 23.34 1.75
CA LEU A 57 19.91 23.51 3.13
C LEU A 57 21.39 23.15 3.29
N ALA A 58 21.82 21.98 2.81
CA ALA A 58 23.21 21.52 2.86
C ALA A 58 24.19 22.48 2.18
N GLN A 59 23.78 23.07 1.07
CA GLN A 59 24.56 24.07 0.34
C GLN A 59 24.64 25.41 1.08
N THR A 60 23.53 25.81 1.68
CA THR A 60 23.42 27.11 2.35
C THR A 60 24.23 27.13 3.65
N VAL A 61 24.15 26.06 4.46
CA VAL A 61 24.90 25.99 5.74
C VAL A 61 26.42 25.95 5.55
N ASN A 62 26.88 25.54 4.35
CA ASN A 62 28.30 25.48 4.00
C ASN A 62 28.80 26.70 3.22
N CYS A 63 27.93 27.67 2.93
CA CYS A 63 28.32 28.87 2.23
C CYS A 63 29.09 29.83 3.19
N GLU A 64 30.29 30.26 2.79
CA GLU A 64 31.13 31.17 3.60
C GLU A 64 30.53 32.58 3.73
N HIS A 65 29.89 33.06 2.65
CA HIS A 65 29.34 34.41 2.55
C HIS A 65 27.86 34.37 2.22
N LEU A 66 27.03 34.17 3.25
CA LEU A 66 25.59 34.18 3.08
C LEU A 66 25.06 35.56 2.69
N ASN A 67 24.24 35.65 1.66
CA ASN A 67 23.43 36.80 1.37
C ASN A 67 22.05 36.65 2.03
N GLY A 68 21.96 37.07 3.31
CA GLY A 68 20.84 36.75 4.16
C GLY A 68 20.78 35.24 4.46
N TYR A 69 19.80 34.55 3.92
CA TYR A 69 19.60 33.07 4.00
C TYR A 69 19.94 32.36 2.69
N ASN A 70 20.45 33.06 1.69
CA ASN A 70 20.80 32.49 0.38
C ASN A 70 22.33 32.35 0.24
N LYS A 71 22.74 31.32 -0.50
CA LYS A 71 24.17 31.11 -0.83
C LYS A 71 24.67 32.21 -1.76
N CYS A 72 25.94 32.62 -1.61
CA CYS A 72 26.55 33.69 -2.40
C CYS A 72 26.83 33.31 -3.86
N ASN A 73 26.98 32.03 -4.19
CA ASN A 73 27.36 31.48 -5.51
C ASN A 73 28.78 31.82 -6.00
N GLU A 74 29.62 32.44 -5.17
CA GLU A 74 30.96 32.97 -5.53
C GLU A 74 32.08 32.41 -4.68
N CYS A 75 31.83 32.01 -3.40
CA CYS A 75 32.86 31.46 -2.54
C CYS A 75 33.43 30.12 -3.05
N VAL A 76 34.52 29.65 -2.47
CA VAL A 76 35.21 28.41 -2.88
C VAL A 76 34.26 27.24 -2.85
N PHE A 77 33.47 27.07 -1.78
CA PHE A 77 32.48 26.00 -1.67
C PHE A 77 31.40 26.09 -2.74
N CYS A 78 30.82 27.25 -2.99
CA CYS A 78 29.80 27.43 -4.03
C CYS A 78 30.36 27.17 -5.44
N THR A 79 31.61 27.48 -5.70
CA THR A 79 32.30 27.21 -6.97
C THR A 79 32.53 25.71 -7.17
N GLN A 80 33.01 25.01 -6.13
CA GLN A 80 33.13 23.55 -6.17
C GLN A 80 31.79 22.86 -6.40
N LEU A 81 30.75 23.37 -5.78
CA LEU A 81 29.37 22.85 -5.96
C LEU A 81 28.89 22.98 -7.41
N LYS A 82 29.16 24.11 -8.10
CA LYS A 82 28.84 24.29 -9.51
C LYS A 82 29.57 23.28 -10.41
N ASN A 83 30.78 22.89 -10.00
CA ASN A 83 31.63 21.94 -10.74
C ASN A 83 31.37 20.48 -10.33
N ASN A 84 30.36 20.18 -9.51
CA ASN A 84 30.09 18.86 -8.92
C ASN A 84 31.29 18.27 -8.13
N GLN A 85 32.08 19.11 -7.48
CA GLN A 85 33.29 18.74 -6.73
C GLN A 85 33.11 18.93 -5.21
N ALA A 86 31.90 19.20 -4.72
CA ALA A 86 31.62 19.38 -3.30
C ALA A 86 31.64 18.04 -2.55
N VAL A 87 32.76 17.70 -1.94
CA VAL A 87 33.01 16.43 -1.23
C VAL A 87 32.30 16.39 0.14
N ASP A 88 31.97 17.56 0.70
CA ASP A 88 31.39 17.68 2.03
C ASP A 88 29.86 17.49 2.07
N ILE A 89 29.22 17.33 0.92
CA ILE A 89 27.80 16.93 0.81
C ILE A 89 27.75 15.52 0.22
N ILE A 90 27.33 14.57 1.04
CA ILE A 90 27.26 13.15 0.67
C ILE A 90 25.79 12.77 0.56
N GLU A 91 25.37 12.42 -0.65
CA GLU A 91 24.00 11.95 -0.94
C GLU A 91 23.98 10.43 -1.08
N ILE A 92 23.09 9.80 -0.35
CA ILE A 92 22.94 8.34 -0.29
C ILE A 92 21.47 8.04 -0.55
N ASP A 93 21.21 7.20 -1.54
CA ASP A 93 19.90 6.62 -1.79
C ASP A 93 19.78 5.31 -1.02
N ALA A 94 18.96 5.28 0.02
CA ALA A 94 18.75 4.10 0.84
C ALA A 94 18.03 2.97 0.10
N ALA A 95 17.40 3.21 -1.06
CA ALA A 95 16.85 2.14 -1.87
C ALA A 95 17.94 1.27 -2.50
N SER A 96 19.09 1.87 -2.82
CA SER A 96 20.26 1.19 -3.40
C SER A 96 21.31 0.79 -2.36
N ASN A 97 21.33 1.48 -1.18
CA ASN A 97 22.35 1.33 -0.14
C ASN A 97 21.68 1.16 1.22
N ASN A 98 21.02 0.02 1.46
CA ASN A 98 20.17 -0.21 2.63
C ASN A 98 20.80 -1.06 3.72
N GLY A 99 22.01 -1.58 3.51
CA GLY A 99 22.70 -2.51 4.39
C GLY A 99 23.32 -1.86 5.63
N VAL A 100 23.72 -2.70 6.56
CA VAL A 100 24.40 -2.29 7.79
C VAL A 100 25.82 -1.80 7.50
N ASP A 101 26.49 -2.40 6.53
CA ASP A 101 27.89 -2.12 6.26
C ASP A 101 28.08 -0.76 5.59
N GLU A 102 27.17 -0.33 4.73
CA GLU A 102 27.14 1.01 4.15
C GLU A 102 26.99 2.08 5.24
N ILE A 103 26.11 1.87 6.22
CA ILE A 103 25.94 2.79 7.33
C ILE A 103 27.15 2.77 8.28
N ARG A 104 27.80 1.61 8.47
CA ARG A 104 29.08 1.54 9.22
C ARG A 104 30.19 2.31 8.53
N GLU A 105 30.29 2.26 7.20
CA GLU A 105 31.23 3.10 6.46
C GLU A 105 30.99 4.58 6.67
N ILE A 106 29.73 5.02 6.69
CA ILE A 106 29.35 6.40 7.00
C ILE A 106 29.84 6.74 8.40
N ASN A 107 29.53 5.92 9.41
CA ASN A 107 29.94 6.13 10.80
C ASN A 107 31.47 6.23 10.97
N ASN A 108 32.24 5.45 10.21
CA ASN A 108 33.70 5.53 10.21
C ASN A 108 34.21 6.87 9.62
N LYS A 109 33.48 7.41 8.62
CA LYS A 109 33.85 8.66 7.93
C LYS A 109 33.27 9.92 8.62
N VAL A 110 32.32 9.78 9.54
CA VAL A 110 31.66 10.88 10.24
C VAL A 110 32.67 11.71 11.08
N ASN A 111 33.66 11.06 11.68
CA ASN A 111 34.69 11.74 12.50
C ASN A 111 35.69 12.56 11.67
N LEU A 112 35.70 12.42 10.35
CA LEU A 112 36.58 13.19 9.49
C LEU A 112 36.02 14.61 9.33
N VAL A 113 36.86 15.61 9.55
CA VAL A 113 36.52 17.03 9.38
C VAL A 113 36.15 17.34 7.92
N PRO A 114 35.28 18.35 7.67
CA PRO A 114 35.00 18.80 6.33
C PRO A 114 36.25 19.27 5.60
N SER A 115 36.29 19.15 4.28
CA SER A 115 37.44 19.55 3.45
C SER A 115 37.45 21.05 3.17
N VAL A 116 36.29 21.64 2.90
CA VAL A 116 36.13 23.06 2.51
C VAL A 116 34.96 23.71 3.25
N GLY A 117 33.87 22.97 3.45
CA GLY A 117 32.66 23.49 4.10
C GLY A 117 32.80 23.63 5.61
N LYS A 118 31.81 24.28 6.25
CA LYS A 118 31.69 24.35 7.71
C LYS A 118 31.19 23.01 8.28
N TYR A 119 30.35 22.34 7.55
CA TYR A 119 29.69 21.09 7.96
C TYR A 119 29.87 19.98 6.92
N LYS A 120 29.99 18.75 7.39
CA LYS A 120 29.86 17.55 6.57
C LYS A 120 28.41 17.11 6.61
N VAL A 121 27.71 17.17 5.47
CA VAL A 121 26.26 16.93 5.41
C VAL A 121 25.97 15.60 4.74
N TYR A 122 25.29 14.73 5.45
CA TYR A 122 24.81 13.45 4.93
C TYR A 122 23.33 13.55 4.62
N ILE A 123 22.96 13.43 3.33
CA ILE A 123 21.57 13.38 2.87
C ILE A 123 21.25 11.93 2.56
N ILE A 124 20.36 11.32 3.36
CA ILE A 124 19.90 9.94 3.16
C ILE A 124 18.47 10.01 2.64
N ASP A 125 18.31 9.72 1.34
CA ASP A 125 17.00 9.73 0.69
C ASP A 125 16.32 8.35 0.81
N GLU A 126 15.00 8.34 0.86
CA GLU A 126 14.14 7.18 1.10
C GLU A 126 14.60 6.33 2.31
N VAL A 127 14.94 7.01 3.41
CA VAL A 127 15.54 6.40 4.60
C VAL A 127 14.73 5.23 5.17
N HIS A 128 13.41 5.14 4.90
CA HIS A 128 12.57 4.03 5.31
C HIS A 128 12.92 2.68 4.64
N MET A 129 13.79 2.70 3.63
CA MET A 129 14.28 1.49 2.96
C MET A 129 15.47 0.86 3.70
N LEU A 130 16.07 1.54 4.68
CA LEU A 130 17.14 0.99 5.49
C LEU A 130 16.68 -0.23 6.29
N THR A 131 17.56 -1.22 6.43
CA THR A 131 17.33 -2.36 7.31
C THR A 131 17.32 -1.92 8.78
N ILE A 132 16.68 -2.73 9.65
CA ILE A 132 16.64 -2.47 11.10
C ILE A 132 18.06 -2.37 11.67
N GLY A 133 18.98 -3.23 11.20
CA GLY A 133 20.39 -3.20 11.58
C GLY A 133 21.10 -1.90 11.18
N ALA A 134 20.79 -1.37 9.98
CA ALA A 134 21.33 -0.08 9.51
C ALA A 134 20.80 1.09 10.35
N PHE A 135 19.51 1.12 10.70
CA PHE A 135 18.98 2.10 11.65
C PHE A 135 19.68 2.05 13.01
N ASN A 136 19.89 0.84 13.56
CA ASN A 136 20.57 0.68 14.85
C ASN A 136 22.03 1.17 14.78
N ALA A 137 22.72 0.94 13.66
CA ALA A 137 24.07 1.45 13.46
C ALA A 137 24.11 3.00 13.42
N LEU A 138 23.07 3.66 12.89
CA LEU A 138 22.98 5.11 12.81
C LEU A 138 22.65 5.77 14.15
N LEU A 139 21.98 5.07 15.08
CA LEU A 139 21.51 5.62 16.36
C LEU A 139 22.64 6.24 17.18
N LYS A 140 23.79 5.55 17.32
CA LYS A 140 24.92 6.05 18.11
C LYS A 140 25.42 7.41 17.62
N THR A 141 25.49 7.58 16.30
CA THR A 141 25.97 8.84 15.69
C THR A 141 24.92 9.95 15.77
N LEU A 142 23.62 9.62 15.78
CA LEU A 142 22.55 10.59 15.99
C LEU A 142 22.40 11.01 17.46
N GLU A 143 22.82 10.18 18.42
CA GLU A 143 22.81 10.51 19.86
C GLU A 143 23.95 11.45 20.23
N GLU A 144 25.16 11.17 19.73
CA GLU A 144 26.38 11.92 19.99
C GLU A 144 27.04 12.38 18.68
N PRO A 145 26.38 13.28 17.92
CA PRO A 145 26.88 13.71 16.62
C PRO A 145 28.13 14.62 16.81
N PRO A 146 29.17 14.44 15.98
CA PRO A 146 30.25 15.44 15.93
C PRO A 146 29.70 16.82 15.54
N SER A 147 30.24 17.88 16.13
CA SER A 147 29.72 19.25 15.95
C SER A 147 29.75 19.76 14.51
N HIS A 148 30.54 19.14 13.65
CA HIS A 148 30.70 19.48 12.24
C HIS A 148 29.82 18.62 11.31
N VAL A 149 28.92 17.79 11.85
CA VAL A 149 28.10 16.85 11.04
C VAL A 149 26.64 17.21 11.11
N ILE A 150 25.96 17.13 9.95
CA ILE A 150 24.53 17.31 9.84
C ILE A 150 23.96 16.11 9.06
N PHE A 151 22.93 15.47 9.61
CA PHE A 151 22.14 14.47 8.93
C PHE A 151 20.83 15.05 8.41
N ILE A 152 20.48 14.78 7.15
CA ILE A 152 19.19 15.13 6.58
C ILE A 152 18.57 13.84 6.03
N LEU A 153 17.61 13.31 6.76
CA LEU A 153 16.89 12.08 6.41
C LEU A 153 15.62 12.45 5.64
N ALA A 154 15.42 11.89 4.46
CA ALA A 154 14.19 12.10 3.68
C ALA A 154 13.41 10.78 3.54
N THR A 155 12.09 10.84 3.66
CA THR A 155 11.22 9.65 3.55
C THR A 155 9.86 9.98 2.96
N THR A 156 9.32 9.04 2.19
CA THR A 156 7.91 9.06 1.77
C THR A 156 7.00 8.34 2.80
N ASP A 157 7.56 7.47 3.65
CA ASP A 157 6.82 6.70 4.64
C ASP A 157 7.43 6.85 6.04
N PRO A 158 7.00 7.87 6.81
CA PRO A 158 7.52 8.11 8.15
C PRO A 158 7.15 7.01 9.15
N HIS A 159 6.11 6.20 8.89
CA HIS A 159 5.67 5.13 9.79
C HIS A 159 6.63 3.94 9.83
N LYS A 160 7.42 3.75 8.78
CA LYS A 160 8.47 2.72 8.72
C LYS A 160 9.77 3.13 9.41
N VAL A 161 9.93 4.42 9.75
CA VAL A 161 11.13 4.90 10.44
C VAL A 161 10.99 4.66 11.95
N PRO A 162 11.97 4.01 12.62
CA PRO A 162 11.91 3.76 14.05
C PRO A 162 11.72 5.03 14.88
N ILE A 163 10.89 4.94 15.94
CA ILE A 163 10.59 6.07 16.82
C ILE A 163 11.85 6.63 17.50
N THR A 164 12.85 5.78 17.72
CA THR A 164 14.16 6.15 18.27
C THR A 164 14.94 7.11 17.38
N ILE A 165 14.81 6.98 16.04
CA ILE A 165 15.36 7.92 15.06
C ILE A 165 14.53 9.20 15.04
N LEU A 166 13.18 9.03 15.00
CA LEU A 166 12.23 10.15 14.95
C LEU A 166 12.38 11.13 16.12
N SER A 167 12.74 10.63 17.31
CA SER A 167 12.89 11.45 18.52
C SER A 167 14.18 12.29 18.53
N ARG A 168 15.16 11.97 17.68
CA ARG A 168 16.47 12.66 17.59
C ARG A 168 16.57 13.64 16.43
N CYS A 169 15.53 13.69 15.59
CA CYS A 169 15.49 14.55 14.41
C CYS A 169 14.50 15.70 14.57
N GLN A 170 14.84 16.86 14.05
CA GLN A 170 13.89 17.94 13.83
C GLN A 170 13.01 17.58 12.63
N LYS A 171 11.69 17.43 12.85
CA LYS A 171 10.74 16.92 11.86
C LYS A 171 10.15 18.06 11.02
N PHE A 172 10.09 17.84 9.71
CA PHE A 172 9.42 18.70 8.74
C PHE A 172 8.53 17.86 7.84
N GLU A 173 7.24 18.15 7.86
CA GLU A 173 6.23 17.43 7.07
C GLU A 173 5.89 18.24 5.82
N PHE A 174 6.35 17.73 4.66
CA PHE A 174 6.06 18.28 3.35
C PHE A 174 4.65 17.89 2.93
N LYS A 175 3.90 18.86 2.46
CA LYS A 175 2.52 18.67 1.98
C LYS A 175 2.48 18.54 0.47
N ARG A 176 1.39 17.97 -0.05
CA ARG A 176 1.07 18.06 -1.47
C ARG A 176 0.98 19.52 -1.88
N ILE A 177 1.50 19.84 -3.05
CA ILE A 177 1.45 21.20 -3.59
C ILE A 177 0.04 21.43 -4.16
N SER A 178 -0.57 22.56 -3.86
CA SER A 178 -1.90 22.90 -4.38
C SER A 178 -1.90 23.01 -5.91
N GLU A 179 -3.01 22.68 -6.55
CA GLU A 179 -3.17 22.77 -8.01
C GLU A 179 -2.86 24.19 -8.51
N GLU A 180 -3.28 25.22 -7.78
CA GLU A 180 -2.99 26.61 -8.10
C GLU A 180 -1.48 26.89 -8.18
N ASN A 181 -0.72 26.41 -7.20
CA ASN A 181 0.73 26.55 -7.16
C ASN A 181 1.41 25.77 -8.31
N LEU A 182 0.88 24.58 -8.64
CA LEU A 182 1.36 23.80 -9.79
C LEU A 182 1.08 24.53 -11.11
N ILE A 183 -0.13 25.04 -11.32
CA ILE A 183 -0.52 25.82 -12.51
C ILE A 183 0.41 27.03 -12.67
N ASN A 184 0.61 27.80 -11.60
CA ASN A 184 1.49 28.96 -11.62
C ASN A 184 2.93 28.58 -11.99
N ARG A 185 3.43 27.44 -11.48
CA ARG A 185 4.77 26.96 -11.83
C ARG A 185 4.87 26.49 -13.26
N ILE A 186 3.85 25.78 -13.78
CA ILE A 186 3.78 25.39 -15.19
C ILE A 186 3.78 26.65 -16.09
N LYS A 187 2.91 27.62 -15.81
CA LYS A 187 2.84 28.88 -16.58
C LYS A 187 4.18 29.60 -16.60
N TYR A 188 4.90 29.64 -15.48
CA TYR A 188 6.26 30.18 -15.41
C TYR A 188 7.22 29.44 -16.35
N ILE A 189 7.23 28.09 -16.33
CA ILE A 189 8.10 27.28 -17.20
C ILE A 189 7.75 27.48 -18.67
N VAL A 190 6.47 27.41 -19.00
CA VAL A 190 5.93 27.60 -20.36
C VAL A 190 6.36 28.96 -20.95
N SER A 191 6.26 30.01 -20.13
CA SER A 191 6.68 31.35 -20.55
C SER A 191 8.19 31.46 -20.78
N LYS A 192 9.01 30.76 -20.01
CA LYS A 192 10.48 30.75 -20.15
C LYS A 192 10.97 29.94 -21.35
N GLU A 193 10.27 28.86 -21.67
CA GLU A 193 10.61 27.95 -22.77
C GLU A 193 9.89 28.33 -24.08
N ASN A 194 9.03 29.39 -24.10
CA ASN A 194 8.21 29.82 -25.23
C ASN A 194 7.33 28.69 -25.81
N ILE A 195 6.72 27.87 -24.95
CA ILE A 195 5.90 26.73 -25.33
C ILE A 195 4.47 27.20 -25.64
N LYS A 196 3.90 26.72 -26.77
CA LYS A 196 2.49 26.95 -27.12
C LYS A 196 1.63 25.88 -26.45
N ILE A 197 0.81 26.23 -25.50
CA ILE A 197 -0.06 25.30 -24.74
C ILE A 197 -1.39 25.97 -24.41
N ASP A 198 -2.48 25.18 -24.36
CA ASP A 198 -3.80 25.63 -23.91
C ASP A 198 -3.87 25.72 -22.40
N ASP A 199 -4.66 26.67 -21.88
CA ASP A 199 -4.90 26.77 -20.43
C ASP A 199 -5.56 25.49 -19.87
N ASP A 200 -6.45 24.85 -20.63
CA ASP A 200 -7.08 23.57 -20.25
C ASP A 200 -6.03 22.44 -20.15
N ALA A 201 -5.04 22.42 -21.03
CA ALA A 201 -3.93 21.47 -20.95
C ALA A 201 -3.06 21.72 -19.71
N ILE A 202 -2.78 22.97 -19.37
CA ILE A 202 -2.06 23.33 -18.14
C ILE A 202 -2.82 22.85 -16.90
N PHE A 203 -4.14 23.04 -16.87
CA PHE A 203 -4.99 22.57 -15.78
C PHE A 203 -4.94 21.04 -15.65
N GLU A 204 -5.08 20.31 -16.76
CA GLU A 204 -5.02 18.85 -16.76
C GLU A 204 -3.63 18.31 -16.33
N ILE A 205 -2.55 18.94 -16.78
CA ILE A 205 -1.20 18.58 -16.33
C ILE A 205 -1.06 18.76 -14.81
N ALA A 206 -1.55 19.86 -14.25
CA ALA A 206 -1.50 20.13 -12.82
C ALA A 206 -2.35 19.12 -12.03
N ARG A 207 -3.55 18.80 -12.52
CA ARG A 207 -4.46 17.81 -11.92
C ARG A 207 -3.83 16.41 -11.92
N LEU A 208 -3.30 15.97 -13.05
CA LEU A 208 -2.65 14.65 -13.20
C LEU A 208 -1.35 14.51 -12.40
N GLY A 209 -0.70 15.63 -12.07
CA GLY A 209 0.48 15.66 -11.22
C GLY A 209 0.22 15.38 -9.74
N ASP A 210 -1.04 15.36 -9.30
CA ASP A 210 -1.52 14.97 -7.96
C ASP A 210 -0.70 15.58 -6.80
N GLY A 211 -0.39 16.87 -6.90
CA GLY A 211 0.40 17.58 -5.88
C GLY A 211 1.91 17.31 -5.91
N SER A 212 2.41 16.55 -6.89
CA SER A 212 3.82 16.29 -7.12
C SER A 212 4.37 17.22 -8.21
N LEU A 213 5.21 18.19 -7.85
CA LEU A 213 5.83 19.11 -8.82
C LEU A 213 6.73 18.36 -9.84
N ARG A 214 7.41 17.31 -9.38
CA ARG A 214 8.30 16.51 -10.25
C ARG A 214 7.49 15.79 -11.33
N ASP A 215 6.38 15.15 -10.95
CA ASP A 215 5.57 14.39 -11.90
C ASP A 215 4.80 15.35 -12.81
N THR A 216 4.30 16.48 -12.29
CA THR A 216 3.70 17.57 -13.08
C THR A 216 4.65 18.07 -14.17
N ILE A 217 5.91 18.40 -13.85
CA ILE A 217 6.89 18.86 -14.82
C ILE A 217 7.29 17.73 -15.79
N SER A 218 7.30 16.49 -15.35
CA SER A 218 7.58 15.34 -16.23
C SER A 218 6.48 15.09 -17.24
N ILE A 219 5.20 15.28 -16.86
CA ILE A 219 4.07 15.24 -17.81
C ILE A 219 4.17 16.39 -18.82
N LEU A 220 4.50 17.61 -18.38
CA LEU A 220 4.74 18.73 -19.28
C LEU A 220 5.87 18.44 -20.28
N ASP A 221 6.98 17.86 -19.83
CA ASP A 221 8.13 17.50 -20.64
C ASP A 221 7.78 16.48 -21.73
N GLN A 222 6.95 15.47 -21.36
CA GLN A 222 6.40 14.49 -22.28
C GLN A 222 5.44 15.14 -23.30
N ALA A 223 4.60 16.08 -22.86
CA ALA A 223 3.67 16.78 -23.72
C ALA A 223 4.39 17.63 -24.77
N ILE A 224 5.50 18.27 -24.40
CA ILE A 224 6.36 19.01 -25.34
C ILE A 224 7.02 18.06 -26.33
N ALA A 225 7.46 16.89 -25.89
CA ALA A 225 8.10 15.92 -26.79
C ALA A 225 7.11 15.26 -27.76
N TYR A 226 5.83 15.21 -27.41
CA TYR A 226 4.76 14.63 -28.23
C TYR A 226 4.25 15.60 -29.29
N ALA A 227 4.08 16.87 -28.92
CA ALA A 227 3.60 17.90 -29.84
C ALA A 227 4.64 18.22 -30.92
N SER A 228 4.18 18.40 -32.16
CA SER A 228 5.02 18.89 -33.24
C SER A 228 5.48 20.33 -32.94
N THR A 229 6.63 20.73 -33.47
CA THR A 229 7.35 21.96 -33.10
C THR A 229 6.50 23.26 -33.24
N ASP A 230 5.44 23.22 -34.04
CA ASP A 230 4.56 24.37 -34.31
C ASP A 230 3.13 24.22 -33.78
N GLU A 231 2.75 23.04 -33.30
CA GLU A 231 1.42 22.76 -32.80
C GLU A 231 1.26 23.21 -31.33
N LYS A 232 0.04 23.62 -31.01
CA LYS A 232 -0.33 24.00 -29.65
C LYS A 232 -0.73 22.76 -28.88
N ILE A 233 -0.12 22.53 -27.72
CA ILE A 233 -0.43 21.38 -26.82
C ILE A 233 -1.86 21.52 -26.30
N THR A 234 -2.67 20.50 -26.53
CA THR A 234 -4.07 20.44 -26.09
C THR A 234 -4.27 19.49 -24.89
N SER A 235 -5.42 19.57 -24.24
CA SER A 235 -5.78 18.64 -23.15
C SER A 235 -5.89 17.19 -23.64
N THR A 236 -6.28 16.96 -24.89
CA THR A 236 -6.33 15.62 -25.50
C THR A 236 -4.95 15.00 -25.61
N ASP A 237 -3.95 15.76 -26.01
CA ASP A 237 -2.56 15.29 -26.11
C ASP A 237 -2.04 14.85 -24.73
N VAL A 238 -2.36 15.62 -23.68
CA VAL A 238 -2.00 15.28 -22.29
C VAL A 238 -2.62 13.95 -21.85
N HIS A 239 -3.89 13.71 -22.18
CA HIS A 239 -4.57 12.46 -21.87
C HIS A 239 -4.02 11.27 -22.68
N ASP A 240 -3.63 11.49 -23.94
CA ASP A 240 -3.07 10.42 -24.78
C ASP A 240 -1.72 9.97 -24.24
N ILE A 241 -0.85 10.90 -23.90
CA ILE A 241 0.48 10.61 -23.35
C ILE A 241 0.39 9.92 -21.97
N ASN A 242 -0.51 10.41 -21.12
CA ASN A 242 -0.63 9.90 -19.76
C ASN A 242 -1.44 8.59 -19.68
N GLY A 243 -2.08 8.15 -20.78
CA GLY A 243 -2.96 6.98 -20.81
C GLY A 243 -4.21 7.14 -19.91
N SER A 244 -4.60 8.39 -19.63
CA SER A 244 -5.82 8.76 -18.89
C SER A 244 -6.96 9.07 -19.85
N LEU A 245 -8.15 9.37 -19.32
CA LEU A 245 -9.33 9.75 -20.08
C LEU A 245 -9.80 11.15 -19.72
N PRO A 246 -10.27 11.94 -20.72
CA PRO A 246 -11.03 13.14 -20.44
C PRO A 246 -12.29 12.83 -19.61
N GLN A 247 -12.68 13.76 -18.74
CA GLN A 247 -13.88 13.57 -17.92
C GLN A 247 -15.17 13.35 -18.72
N GLN A 248 -15.23 13.89 -19.94
CA GLN A 248 -16.33 13.67 -20.88
C GLN A 248 -16.44 12.19 -21.30
N SER A 249 -15.30 11.55 -21.59
CA SER A 249 -15.28 10.12 -21.95
C SER A 249 -15.68 9.23 -20.77
N ILE A 250 -15.24 9.58 -19.55
CA ILE A 250 -15.68 8.90 -18.33
C ILE A 250 -17.20 9.07 -18.13
N ASN A 251 -17.75 10.27 -18.35
CA ASN A 251 -19.18 10.52 -18.28
C ASN A 251 -19.98 9.64 -19.26
N LEU A 252 -19.50 9.49 -20.51
CA LEU A 252 -20.12 8.63 -21.51
C LEU A 252 -20.11 7.16 -21.07
N LEU A 253 -18.97 6.67 -20.58
CA LEU A 253 -18.86 5.29 -20.08
C LEU A 253 -19.82 5.05 -18.89
N VAL A 254 -19.83 5.97 -17.92
CA VAL A 254 -20.73 5.88 -16.75
C VAL A 254 -22.19 5.92 -17.18
N LYS A 255 -22.58 6.77 -18.12
CA LYS A 255 -23.95 6.80 -18.67
C LYS A 255 -24.35 5.48 -19.34
N SER A 256 -23.45 4.86 -20.11
CA SER A 256 -23.72 3.55 -20.73
C SER A 256 -23.90 2.46 -19.66
N ILE A 257 -23.10 2.48 -18.57
CA ILE A 257 -23.26 1.56 -17.44
C ILE A 257 -24.60 1.76 -16.74
N LEU A 258 -24.98 3.00 -16.43
CA LEU A 258 -26.23 3.30 -15.74
C LEU A 258 -27.47 2.98 -16.55
N ASN A 259 -27.39 3.11 -17.87
CA ASN A 259 -28.45 2.75 -18.81
C ASN A 259 -28.50 1.22 -19.08
N ASN A 260 -27.59 0.45 -18.49
CA ASN A 260 -27.47 -1.00 -18.69
C ASN A 260 -27.24 -1.40 -20.16
N ASP A 261 -26.57 -0.52 -20.94
CA ASP A 261 -26.20 -0.79 -22.33
C ASP A 261 -24.84 -1.52 -22.39
N ALA A 262 -24.89 -2.84 -22.15
CA ALA A 262 -23.70 -3.67 -22.11
C ALA A 262 -22.91 -3.60 -23.44
N LYS A 263 -23.60 -3.53 -24.60
CA LYS A 263 -22.93 -3.47 -25.90
C LYS A 263 -22.09 -2.20 -26.03
N ALA A 264 -22.67 -1.03 -25.74
CA ALA A 264 -21.96 0.24 -25.82
C ALA A 264 -20.79 0.28 -24.81
N VAL A 265 -20.94 -0.32 -23.62
CA VAL A 265 -19.87 -0.40 -22.61
C VAL A 265 -18.69 -1.21 -23.12
N PHE A 266 -18.92 -2.43 -23.67
CA PHE A 266 -17.83 -3.27 -24.17
C PHE A 266 -17.15 -2.67 -25.41
N GLU A 267 -17.91 -2.06 -26.33
CA GLU A 267 -17.33 -1.33 -27.47
C GLU A 267 -16.39 -0.19 -27.01
N GLN A 268 -16.78 0.55 -25.95
CA GLN A 268 -15.92 1.57 -25.35
C GLN A 268 -14.67 0.96 -24.68
N ILE A 269 -14.80 -0.17 -23.96
CA ILE A 269 -13.65 -0.85 -23.33
C ILE A 269 -12.66 -1.34 -24.39
N ASP A 270 -13.16 -1.89 -25.50
CA ASP A 270 -12.33 -2.33 -26.62
C ASP A 270 -11.58 -1.14 -27.26
N ASP A 271 -12.26 -0.01 -27.45
CA ASP A 271 -11.65 1.23 -27.96
C ASP A 271 -10.53 1.73 -27.02
N LEU A 272 -10.78 1.70 -25.70
CA LEU A 272 -9.77 2.05 -24.68
C LEU A 272 -8.54 1.13 -24.73
N SER A 273 -8.78 -0.18 -24.87
CA SER A 273 -7.73 -1.18 -25.00
C SER A 273 -6.90 -0.96 -26.26
N ASN A 274 -7.56 -0.72 -27.41
CA ASN A 274 -6.92 -0.47 -28.70
C ASN A 274 -6.09 0.82 -28.70
N LYS A 275 -6.52 1.84 -27.96
CA LYS A 275 -5.79 3.10 -27.74
C LYS A 275 -4.69 3.00 -26.68
N GLY A 276 -4.46 1.81 -26.11
CA GLY A 276 -3.42 1.59 -25.09
C GLY A 276 -3.65 2.35 -23.79
N LYS A 277 -4.91 2.65 -23.42
CA LYS A 277 -5.23 3.35 -22.17
C LYS A 277 -4.97 2.46 -20.96
N ASN A 278 -4.55 3.06 -19.86
CA ASN A 278 -4.25 2.33 -18.62
C ASN A 278 -5.53 2.13 -17.79
N PHE A 279 -6.02 0.89 -17.69
CA PHE A 279 -7.25 0.56 -16.97
C PHE A 279 -7.20 0.95 -15.48
N LEU A 280 -6.04 0.92 -14.82
CA LEU A 280 -5.94 1.39 -13.44
C LEU A 280 -6.26 2.88 -13.35
N LYS A 281 -5.73 3.70 -14.26
CA LYS A 281 -6.06 5.14 -14.33
C LYS A 281 -7.52 5.38 -14.68
N VAL A 282 -8.11 4.55 -15.56
CA VAL A 282 -9.55 4.63 -15.87
C VAL A 282 -10.39 4.39 -14.61
N VAL A 283 -10.04 3.39 -13.80
CA VAL A 283 -10.72 3.11 -12.52
C VAL A 283 -10.55 4.25 -11.52
N ASP A 284 -9.36 4.85 -11.42
CA ASP A 284 -9.11 5.99 -10.55
C ASP A 284 -9.95 7.21 -10.99
N GLU A 285 -10.04 7.50 -12.29
CA GLU A 285 -10.87 8.57 -12.84
C GLU A 285 -12.38 8.30 -12.66
N MET A 286 -12.85 7.05 -12.84
CA MET A 286 -14.23 6.67 -12.53
C MET A 286 -14.55 6.84 -11.04
N THR A 287 -13.63 6.47 -10.17
CA THR A 287 -13.78 6.65 -8.72
C THR A 287 -13.91 8.13 -8.35
N LEU A 288 -13.06 8.98 -8.94
CA LEU A 288 -13.13 10.43 -8.78
C LEU A 288 -14.45 11.00 -9.31
N TYR A 289 -14.91 10.50 -10.46
CA TYR A 289 -16.19 10.89 -11.05
C TYR A 289 -17.35 10.58 -10.11
N PHE A 290 -17.47 9.35 -9.62
CA PHE A 290 -18.53 8.96 -8.68
C PHE A 290 -18.42 9.68 -7.33
N ARG A 291 -17.21 9.97 -6.85
CA ARG A 291 -17.01 10.83 -5.68
C ARG A 291 -17.59 12.23 -5.90
N ASN A 292 -17.42 12.81 -7.09
CA ASN A 292 -17.98 14.12 -7.42
C ASN A 292 -19.50 14.07 -7.53
N VAL A 293 -20.07 12.98 -8.09
CA VAL A 293 -21.52 12.73 -8.09
C VAL A 293 -22.05 12.63 -6.65
N LEU A 294 -21.39 11.87 -5.78
CA LEU A 294 -21.77 11.75 -4.38
C LEU A 294 -21.72 13.10 -3.64
N LEU A 295 -20.69 13.90 -3.92
CA LEU A 295 -20.54 15.23 -3.34
C LEU A 295 -21.68 16.15 -3.78
N LYS A 296 -22.06 16.12 -5.06
CA LYS A 296 -23.19 16.92 -5.58
C LYS A 296 -24.53 16.48 -4.97
N LEU A 297 -24.72 15.19 -4.71
CA LEU A 297 -25.90 14.64 -4.03
C LEU A 297 -25.97 14.97 -2.54
N THR A 298 -24.83 15.12 -1.87
CA THR A 298 -24.77 15.30 -0.41
C THR A 298 -24.57 16.74 0.03
N ALA A 299 -23.78 17.50 -0.71
CA ALA A 299 -23.40 18.89 -0.40
C ALA A 299 -23.34 19.74 -1.69
N PRO A 300 -24.50 20.04 -2.32
CA PRO A 300 -24.55 20.74 -3.61
C PRO A 300 -23.91 22.12 -3.55
N ASP A 301 -24.06 22.87 -2.47
CA ASP A 301 -23.46 24.21 -2.34
C ASP A 301 -21.94 24.14 -2.36
N TYR A 302 -21.34 23.24 -1.60
CA TYR A 302 -19.89 23.02 -1.60
C TYR A 302 -19.38 22.55 -2.96
N PHE A 303 -20.14 21.67 -3.64
CA PHE A 303 -19.81 21.23 -5.00
C PHE A 303 -19.76 22.40 -5.98
N ASN A 304 -20.78 23.26 -5.96
CA ASN A 304 -20.88 24.41 -6.85
C ASN A 304 -19.77 25.45 -6.62
N GLU A 305 -19.35 25.64 -5.36
CA GLU A 305 -18.21 26.52 -5.03
C GLU A 305 -16.86 26.00 -5.57
N LYS A 306 -16.67 24.69 -5.56
CA LYS A 306 -15.34 24.09 -5.82
C LYS A 306 -15.18 23.51 -7.21
N ILE A 307 -16.23 22.94 -7.79
CA ILE A 307 -16.16 22.17 -9.04
C ILE A 307 -16.97 22.86 -10.14
N ASN A 308 -18.17 23.37 -9.82
CA ASN A 308 -19.08 24.11 -10.70
C ASN A 308 -19.18 23.56 -12.13
N SER A 309 -19.53 22.27 -12.27
CA SER A 309 -19.63 21.59 -13.56
C SER A 309 -21.01 20.96 -13.75
N ASN A 310 -21.62 21.21 -14.91
CA ASN A 310 -22.89 20.61 -15.31
C ASN A 310 -22.73 19.16 -15.84
N LEU A 311 -21.49 18.68 -15.96
CA LEU A 311 -21.17 17.36 -16.51
C LEU A 311 -21.85 16.21 -15.75
N TYR A 312 -22.16 16.43 -14.48
CA TYR A 312 -22.69 15.42 -13.55
C TYR A 312 -24.21 15.42 -13.44
N ASP A 313 -24.93 16.41 -14.03
CA ASP A 313 -26.37 16.63 -13.79
C ASP A 313 -27.22 15.44 -14.18
N ASP A 314 -26.98 14.87 -15.36
CA ASP A 314 -27.75 13.74 -15.86
C ASP A 314 -27.58 12.50 -14.98
N VAL A 315 -26.36 12.28 -14.48
CA VAL A 315 -26.06 11.13 -13.62
C VAL A 315 -26.62 11.32 -12.22
N VAL A 316 -26.52 12.51 -11.65
CA VAL A 316 -27.09 12.83 -10.33
C VAL A 316 -28.61 12.57 -10.28
N ASN A 317 -29.33 12.85 -11.38
CA ASN A 317 -30.76 12.63 -11.46
C ASN A 317 -31.15 11.15 -11.65
N SER A 318 -30.21 10.28 -12.01
CA SER A 318 -30.45 8.86 -12.35
C SER A 318 -29.98 7.87 -11.31
N VAL A 319 -29.28 8.31 -10.24
CA VAL A 319 -28.66 7.43 -9.24
C VAL A 319 -29.03 7.82 -7.82
N THR A 320 -29.10 6.85 -6.91
CA THR A 320 -29.23 7.08 -5.46
C THR A 320 -27.85 7.19 -4.79
N LYS A 321 -27.80 7.75 -3.57
CA LYS A 321 -26.55 7.81 -2.79
C LYS A 321 -25.99 6.42 -2.50
N GLU A 322 -26.87 5.48 -2.21
CA GLU A 322 -26.54 4.09 -1.91
C GLU A 322 -25.88 3.40 -3.13
N ASP A 323 -26.41 3.64 -4.34
CA ASP A 323 -25.84 3.09 -5.56
C ASP A 323 -24.45 3.65 -5.84
N VAL A 324 -24.27 4.97 -5.67
CA VAL A 324 -22.97 5.61 -5.86
C VAL A 324 -21.92 5.06 -4.88
N ILE A 325 -22.30 4.85 -3.61
CA ILE A 325 -21.40 4.24 -2.62
C ILE A 325 -21.02 2.81 -3.01
N LYS A 326 -21.99 2.01 -3.52
CA LYS A 326 -21.70 0.66 -4.02
C LYS A 326 -20.71 0.69 -5.19
N TYR A 327 -20.90 1.57 -6.16
CA TYR A 327 -19.98 1.72 -7.30
C TYR A 327 -18.58 2.14 -6.86
N ILE A 328 -18.46 3.09 -5.92
CA ILE A 328 -17.16 3.51 -5.38
C ILE A 328 -16.44 2.33 -4.71
N ASN A 329 -17.15 1.54 -3.87
CA ASN A 329 -16.57 0.39 -3.19
C ASN A 329 -16.08 -0.67 -4.18
N LEU A 330 -16.88 -0.96 -5.22
CA LEU A 330 -16.50 -1.90 -6.27
C LEU A 330 -15.28 -1.42 -7.06
N LEU A 331 -15.21 -0.12 -7.38
CA LEU A 331 -14.05 0.47 -8.08
C LEU A 331 -12.78 0.43 -7.22
N ILE A 332 -12.87 0.68 -5.90
CA ILE A 332 -11.74 0.55 -4.98
C ILE A 332 -11.24 -0.90 -4.93
N GLU A 333 -12.16 -1.87 -4.89
CA GLU A 333 -11.81 -3.28 -4.94
C GLU A 333 -11.15 -3.64 -6.28
N THR A 334 -11.71 -3.15 -7.40
CA THR A 334 -11.16 -3.31 -8.75
C THR A 334 -9.73 -2.75 -8.84
N ALA A 335 -9.48 -1.54 -8.33
CA ALA A 335 -8.15 -0.94 -8.30
C ALA A 335 -7.13 -1.80 -7.54
N ASN A 336 -7.54 -2.42 -6.43
CA ASN A 336 -6.68 -3.30 -5.64
C ASN A 336 -6.38 -4.64 -6.35
N GLN A 337 -7.35 -5.17 -7.09
CA GLN A 337 -7.20 -6.40 -7.89
C GLN A 337 -6.31 -6.13 -9.11
N LEU A 338 -6.51 -5.02 -9.83
CA LEU A 338 -5.70 -4.64 -11.00
C LEU A 338 -4.21 -4.49 -10.67
N LYS A 339 -3.85 -3.99 -9.47
CA LYS A 339 -2.44 -3.88 -9.03
C LYS A 339 -1.73 -5.23 -8.89
N LYS A 340 -2.47 -6.33 -8.78
CA LYS A 340 -1.94 -7.68 -8.52
C LYS A 340 -2.05 -8.61 -9.72
N SER A 341 -2.78 -8.22 -10.77
CA SER A 341 -3.09 -9.06 -11.92
C SER A 341 -2.19 -8.77 -13.12
N GLY A 342 -1.95 -9.81 -13.94
CA GLY A 342 -1.28 -9.68 -15.24
C GLY A 342 -2.23 -9.30 -16.39
N ASP A 343 -3.54 -9.59 -16.29
CA ASP A 343 -4.54 -9.23 -17.31
C ASP A 343 -5.48 -8.16 -16.77
N LEU A 344 -5.13 -6.90 -17.10
CA LEU A 344 -5.85 -5.73 -16.61
C LEU A 344 -7.19 -5.55 -17.31
N LYS A 345 -7.30 -5.90 -18.62
CA LYS A 345 -8.52 -5.75 -19.41
C LYS A 345 -9.60 -6.69 -18.90
N LEU A 346 -9.31 -7.98 -18.80
CA LEU A 346 -10.26 -9.01 -18.36
C LEU A 346 -10.82 -8.69 -16.97
N LEU A 347 -9.96 -8.32 -16.02
CA LEU A 347 -10.42 -7.95 -14.68
C LEU A 347 -11.30 -6.69 -14.67
N PHE A 348 -10.98 -5.70 -15.50
CA PHE A 348 -11.81 -4.52 -15.64
C PHE A 348 -13.19 -4.88 -16.19
N GLU A 349 -13.25 -5.68 -17.26
CA GLU A 349 -14.50 -6.17 -17.86
C GLU A 349 -15.38 -6.91 -16.85
N ILE A 350 -14.82 -7.86 -16.08
CA ILE A 350 -15.56 -8.62 -15.06
C ILE A 350 -16.17 -7.67 -14.01
N ASN A 351 -15.42 -6.68 -13.55
CA ASN A 351 -15.93 -5.75 -12.54
C ASN A 351 -16.95 -4.76 -13.12
N ILE A 352 -16.85 -4.41 -14.40
CA ILE A 352 -17.90 -3.63 -15.09
C ILE A 352 -19.18 -4.44 -15.26
N ILE A 353 -19.10 -5.75 -15.54
CA ILE A 353 -20.29 -6.63 -15.56
C ILE A 353 -21.01 -6.60 -14.21
N LYS A 354 -20.26 -6.65 -13.10
CA LYS A 354 -20.86 -6.52 -11.76
C LYS A 354 -21.55 -5.17 -11.54
N MET A 355 -21.06 -4.09 -12.17
CA MET A 355 -21.72 -2.77 -12.11
C MET A 355 -23.01 -2.73 -12.93
N LEU A 356 -23.10 -3.49 -14.02
CA LEU A 356 -24.29 -3.60 -14.86
C LEU A 356 -25.40 -4.42 -14.18
N GLU A 357 -25.05 -5.43 -13.36
CA GLU A 357 -26.01 -6.25 -12.60
C GLU A 357 -26.57 -5.45 -11.41
N LYS A 358 -27.72 -4.78 -11.59
CA LYS A 358 -28.37 -3.96 -10.55
C LYS A 358 -28.94 -4.75 -9.36
N GLU A 359 -28.95 -6.08 -9.39
CA GLU A 359 -29.57 -6.92 -8.35
C GLU A 359 -28.53 -7.64 -7.48
N ASN A 360 -28.59 -7.35 -6.17
CA ASN A 360 -28.05 -8.15 -5.07
C ASN A 360 -26.52 -8.29 -4.92
N PHE A 361 -25.78 -7.19 -4.95
CA PHE A 361 -24.45 -7.19 -4.33
C PHE A 361 -24.57 -7.02 -2.81
N VAL A 362 -24.74 -8.14 -2.10
CA VAL A 362 -24.48 -8.19 -0.66
C VAL A 362 -22.96 -8.22 -0.50
N PRO A 363 -22.33 -7.21 0.12
CA PRO A 363 -20.88 -7.28 0.39
C PRO A 363 -20.62 -8.48 1.29
N LEU A 364 -19.73 -9.37 0.88
CA LEU A 364 -19.32 -10.55 1.65
C LEU A 364 -18.75 -10.25 3.05
N VAL A 365 -18.64 -8.99 3.41
CA VAL A 365 -18.07 -8.53 4.70
C VAL A 365 -19.11 -8.45 5.84
N ASN A 366 -20.43 -8.42 5.57
CA ASN A 366 -21.46 -8.19 6.61
C ASN A 366 -22.34 -9.38 6.96
N LEU A 367 -22.08 -10.60 6.47
CA LEU A 367 -22.87 -11.80 6.81
C LEU A 367 -22.59 -12.40 8.20
N LYS A 368 -21.79 -11.74 9.04
CA LYS A 368 -21.50 -12.24 10.40
C LYS A 368 -22.23 -11.54 11.55
N ASN A 369 -23.03 -10.51 11.30
CA ASN A 369 -23.63 -9.73 12.40
C ASN A 369 -25.17 -9.65 12.42
N GLU A 370 -25.89 -10.17 11.44
CA GLU A 370 -27.37 -10.06 11.43
C GLU A 370 -28.13 -11.36 11.80
N GLU A 371 -27.49 -12.53 11.81
CA GLU A 371 -28.17 -13.79 12.19
C GLU A 371 -28.45 -13.96 13.70
N ASN A 372 -27.99 -13.05 14.56
CA ASN A 372 -28.20 -13.15 16.01
C ASN A 372 -29.32 -12.25 16.57
N LYS A 373 -30.07 -11.54 15.73
CA LYS A 373 -31.20 -10.72 16.21
C LYS A 373 -32.59 -11.21 15.82
N GLU A 374 -32.71 -12.16 14.89
CA GLU A 374 -34.04 -12.69 14.48
C GLU A 374 -34.44 -14.03 15.12
N ILE A 375 -33.55 -14.72 15.85
CA ILE A 375 -33.87 -16.02 16.47
C ILE A 375 -34.60 -15.87 17.81
N ILE A 376 -34.67 -14.68 18.40
CA ILE A 376 -35.35 -14.47 19.70
C ILE A 376 -36.82 -13.99 19.55
N LYS A 377 -37.34 -13.81 18.33
CA LYS A 377 -38.72 -13.29 18.15
C LYS A 377 -39.69 -14.21 17.37
N LYS A 378 -39.31 -15.47 17.08
CA LYS A 378 -40.19 -16.39 16.33
C LYS A 378 -40.48 -17.74 17.02
N GLU A 379 -40.28 -17.86 18.32
CA GLU A 379 -40.71 -19.05 19.09
C GLU A 379 -42.01 -18.89 19.88
N SER A 380 -42.83 -17.95 19.53
CA SER A 380 -44.17 -17.88 20.09
C SER A 380 -45.15 -17.46 19.00
N ILE A 381 -45.61 -18.40 18.23
CA ILE A 381 -46.91 -18.47 17.53
C ILE A 381 -46.76 -19.47 16.35
N GLU A 382 -47.67 -20.48 16.41
CA GLU A 382 -48.05 -21.43 15.38
C GLU A 382 -47.47 -22.84 15.41
N ASN A 383 -47.94 -23.53 16.41
CA ASN A 383 -48.59 -24.82 16.18
C ASN A 383 -50.04 -24.56 15.73
N GLU A 384 -50.33 -24.84 14.49
CA GLU A 384 -51.60 -25.34 13.95
C GLU A 384 -51.71 -24.98 12.47
N GLN A 385 -51.66 -25.98 11.70
CA GLN A 385 -52.40 -26.33 10.52
C GLN A 385 -51.60 -27.12 9.50
N LYS A 386 -51.96 -28.39 9.61
CA LYS A 386 -51.61 -29.54 8.76
C LYS A 386 -52.08 -29.44 7.34
N ASN A 387 -51.29 -30.12 6.49
CA ASN A 387 -51.69 -31.03 5.43
C ASN A 387 -52.59 -30.50 4.32
N LYS A 388 -51.97 -30.32 3.17
CA LYS A 388 -52.30 -31.04 1.91
C LYS A 388 -51.61 -30.33 0.76
N GLU A 389 -50.74 -31.02 0.14
CA GLU A 389 -50.55 -31.22 -1.29
C GLU A 389 -49.12 -31.66 -1.57
N LEU A 390 -48.98 -32.96 -1.48
CA LEU A 390 -47.88 -33.71 -2.05
C LEU A 390 -48.20 -34.01 -3.51
N GLU A 391 -47.11 -34.06 -4.28
CA GLU A 391 -46.93 -34.66 -5.59
C GLU A 391 -46.86 -33.67 -6.74
N CYS A 392 -45.66 -33.35 -7.09
CA CYS A 392 -45.02 -33.30 -8.40
C CYS A 392 -43.91 -32.26 -8.41
N LYS A 393 -42.68 -32.68 -8.15
CA LYS A 393 -41.38 -32.19 -8.63
C LYS A 393 -40.25 -32.73 -7.76
N LYS A 394 -40.07 -34.02 -7.83
CA LYS A 394 -38.80 -34.67 -7.44
C LYS A 394 -38.10 -34.99 -8.75
N GLU A 395 -36.97 -34.32 -9.01
CA GLU A 395 -35.80 -34.88 -9.71
C GLU A 395 -34.66 -33.92 -10.02
N ILE A 396 -34.69 -32.65 -9.56
CA ILE A 396 -33.53 -31.71 -9.80
C ILE A 396 -32.93 -31.11 -8.54
N VAL A 397 -33.39 -31.45 -7.32
CA VAL A 397 -32.93 -30.80 -6.07
C VAL A 397 -31.97 -31.67 -5.24
N SER A 398 -31.57 -32.86 -5.71
CA SER A 398 -30.77 -33.77 -4.85
C SER A 398 -29.25 -33.54 -4.84
N ASN A 399 -28.68 -32.87 -5.83
CA ASN A 399 -27.22 -32.73 -5.89
C ASN A 399 -26.67 -31.46 -5.22
N THR A 400 -27.42 -30.36 -5.20
CA THR A 400 -26.95 -29.10 -4.59
C THR A 400 -27.04 -29.07 -3.05
N THR A 401 -27.98 -29.83 -2.48
CA THR A 401 -28.15 -29.89 -1.00
C THR A 401 -27.16 -30.85 -0.34
N ILE A 402 -26.72 -31.87 -1.06
CA ILE A 402 -25.68 -32.79 -0.57
C ILE A 402 -24.31 -32.12 -0.52
N ILE A 403 -23.94 -31.32 -1.53
CA ILE A 403 -22.67 -30.59 -1.59
C ILE A 403 -22.62 -29.51 -0.51
N LYS A 404 -23.69 -28.76 -0.26
CA LYS A 404 -23.74 -27.76 0.84
C LYS A 404 -23.65 -28.37 2.23
N ASN A 405 -24.15 -29.58 2.44
CA ASN A 405 -24.07 -30.27 3.73
C ASN A 405 -22.69 -30.92 3.97
N ILE A 406 -22.01 -31.35 2.92
CA ILE A 406 -20.65 -31.90 3.02
C ILE A 406 -19.64 -30.77 3.32
N ASN A 407 -19.75 -29.61 2.66
CA ASN A 407 -18.84 -28.47 2.89
C ASN A 407 -19.02 -27.86 4.28
N LYS A 408 -20.23 -27.82 4.83
CA LYS A 408 -20.45 -27.42 6.23
C LYS A 408 -19.79 -28.37 7.23
N LYS A 409 -19.75 -29.67 6.95
CA LYS A 409 -19.18 -30.68 7.85
C LYS A 409 -17.65 -30.67 7.86
N THR A 410 -17.01 -30.46 6.71
CA THR A 410 -15.55 -30.38 6.55
C THR A 410 -14.98 -29.13 7.21
N ASN A 411 -15.60 -27.97 7.08
CA ASN A 411 -15.16 -26.73 7.73
C ASN A 411 -15.25 -26.82 9.26
N VAL A 412 -16.27 -27.46 9.79
CA VAL A 412 -16.43 -27.67 11.23
C VAL A 412 -15.31 -28.56 11.80
N GLU A 413 -14.89 -29.60 11.08
CA GLU A 413 -13.81 -30.49 11.51
C GLU A 413 -12.44 -29.78 11.54
N ILE A 414 -12.12 -28.96 10.55
CA ILE A 414 -10.88 -28.18 10.52
C ILE A 414 -10.84 -27.16 11.67
N GLU A 415 -11.94 -26.45 11.91
CA GLU A 415 -12.03 -25.49 13.01
C GLU A 415 -11.92 -26.16 14.38
N GLN A 416 -12.53 -27.34 14.55
CA GLN A 416 -12.42 -28.11 15.77
C GLN A 416 -10.98 -28.60 16.02
N PHE A 417 -10.32 -29.11 14.99
CA PHE A 417 -8.90 -29.49 15.05
C PHE A 417 -8.01 -28.32 15.47
N LYS A 418 -8.16 -27.15 14.82
CA LYS A 418 -7.44 -25.92 15.21
C LYS A 418 -7.69 -25.57 16.67
N LYS A 419 -8.94 -25.57 17.13
CA LYS A 419 -9.32 -25.24 18.51
C LYS A 419 -8.71 -26.20 19.53
N VAL A 420 -8.71 -27.51 19.25
CA VAL A 420 -8.15 -28.51 20.16
C VAL A 420 -6.64 -28.30 20.33
N ARG A 421 -5.88 -28.19 19.25
CA ARG A 421 -4.42 -27.98 19.33
C ARG A 421 -4.06 -26.66 19.97
N ILE A 422 -4.75 -25.58 19.65
CA ILE A 422 -4.53 -24.26 20.28
C ILE A 422 -4.80 -24.33 21.78
N ASN A 423 -5.90 -24.95 22.21
CA ASN A 423 -6.21 -25.13 23.62
C ASN A 423 -5.13 -25.95 24.36
N ASN A 424 -4.64 -27.02 23.75
CA ASN A 424 -3.63 -27.88 24.34
C ASN A 424 -2.31 -27.14 24.55
N ILE A 425 -1.88 -26.35 23.56
CA ILE A 425 -0.66 -25.57 23.63
C ILE A 425 -0.79 -24.43 24.65
N LEU A 426 -1.91 -23.70 24.64
CA LEU A 426 -2.13 -22.60 25.58
C LEU A 426 -2.37 -23.05 27.02
N SER A 427 -2.96 -24.22 27.24
CA SER A 427 -3.15 -24.77 28.58
C SER A 427 -1.82 -25.04 29.31
N LYS A 428 -0.76 -25.35 28.54
CA LYS A 428 0.60 -25.64 29.02
C LYS A 428 1.60 -24.57 28.57
N PHE A 429 1.15 -23.33 28.24
CA PHE A 429 1.99 -22.28 27.72
C PHE A 429 3.18 -21.95 28.63
N ASN A 430 4.39 -21.94 28.04
CA ASN A 430 5.64 -21.63 28.71
C ASN A 430 6.42 -20.55 27.97
N LYS A 431 6.50 -19.36 28.57
CA LYS A 431 7.19 -18.22 27.95
C LYS A 431 8.70 -18.44 27.76
N LYS A 432 9.34 -19.17 28.71
CA LYS A 432 10.77 -19.48 28.64
C LYS A 432 11.04 -20.41 27.44
N LYS A 433 10.22 -21.46 27.30
CA LYS A 433 10.31 -22.40 26.17
C LYS A 433 10.07 -21.72 24.83
N MET A 434 9.13 -20.78 24.75
CA MET A 434 8.88 -20.00 23.54
C MET A 434 10.11 -19.20 23.11
N LEU A 435 10.87 -18.61 24.04
CA LEU A 435 12.09 -17.87 23.74
C LEU A 435 13.20 -18.80 23.26
N GLU A 436 13.41 -19.94 23.93
CA GLU A 436 14.38 -20.96 23.52
C GLU A 436 14.12 -21.45 22.09
N VAL A 437 12.89 -21.88 21.81
CA VAL A 437 12.50 -22.34 20.47
C VAL A 437 12.67 -21.24 19.42
N LYS A 438 12.38 -19.98 19.78
CA LYS A 438 12.51 -18.86 18.86
C LYS A 438 13.97 -18.57 18.48
N GLU A 439 14.91 -18.76 19.39
CA GLU A 439 16.34 -18.60 19.08
C GLU A 439 16.84 -19.73 18.16
N GLU A 440 16.39 -20.95 18.41
CA GLU A 440 16.76 -22.11 17.60
C GLU A 440 16.08 -22.17 16.23
N LEU A 441 14.96 -21.46 16.01
CA LEU A 441 14.25 -21.40 14.73
C LEU A 441 15.13 -20.88 13.56
N SER A 442 16.16 -20.10 13.85
CA SER A 442 17.11 -19.63 12.82
C SER A 442 17.87 -20.79 12.12
N SER A 443 18.05 -21.93 12.81
CA SER A 443 18.70 -23.11 12.20
C SER A 443 17.87 -23.78 11.10
N ILE A 444 16.57 -23.45 11.00
CA ILE A 444 15.70 -23.94 9.92
C ILE A 444 16.12 -23.39 8.57
N GLU A 445 16.81 -22.23 8.50
CA GLU A 445 17.33 -21.66 7.27
C GLU A 445 18.28 -22.61 6.52
N GLU A 446 19.00 -23.48 7.23
CA GLU A 446 19.89 -24.48 6.62
C GLU A 446 19.14 -25.50 5.75
N TYR A 447 17.85 -25.72 6.02
CA TYR A 447 16.99 -26.67 5.31
C TYR A 447 16.28 -26.07 4.08
N LEU A 448 16.48 -24.79 3.76
CA LEU A 448 15.89 -24.14 2.57
C LEU A 448 16.41 -24.74 1.25
N LEU A 449 17.60 -25.33 1.26
CA LEU A 449 18.20 -26.00 0.09
C LEU A 449 18.04 -27.52 0.11
N ASP A 450 17.40 -28.08 1.14
CA ASP A 450 17.18 -29.52 1.25
C ASP A 450 16.00 -29.97 0.37
N ASN A 451 16.21 -30.99 -0.49
CA ASN A 451 15.20 -31.46 -1.43
C ASN A 451 13.88 -31.94 -0.77
N LYS A 452 13.95 -32.43 0.48
CA LYS A 452 12.77 -32.92 1.22
C LYS A 452 12.08 -31.82 2.01
N TYR A 453 12.84 -30.93 2.65
CA TYR A 453 12.35 -30.02 3.66
C TYR A 453 12.27 -28.56 3.22
N ALA A 454 12.77 -28.18 2.03
CA ALA A 454 12.79 -26.78 1.56
C ALA A 454 11.42 -26.08 1.66
N ARG A 455 10.35 -26.76 1.25
CA ARG A 455 9.00 -26.20 1.30
C ARG A 455 8.51 -26.02 2.75
N ALA A 456 8.76 -26.99 3.63
CA ALA A 456 8.40 -26.89 5.05
C ALA A 456 9.19 -25.79 5.75
N ALA A 457 10.49 -25.67 5.48
CA ALA A 457 11.37 -24.63 6.00
C ALA A 457 10.88 -23.23 5.59
N SER A 458 10.60 -23.02 4.29
CA SER A 458 10.05 -21.73 3.80
C SER A 458 8.74 -21.36 4.49
N ILE A 459 7.80 -22.30 4.64
CA ILE A 459 6.52 -22.04 5.30
C ILE A 459 6.72 -21.67 6.77
N ILE A 460 7.62 -22.35 7.51
CA ILE A 460 7.88 -22.02 8.91
C ILE A 460 8.49 -20.61 9.06
N LEU A 461 9.43 -20.26 8.20
CA LEU A 461 10.12 -18.95 8.23
C LEU A 461 9.19 -17.78 7.89
N ASP A 462 8.18 -17.98 7.06
CA ASP A 462 7.14 -16.98 6.77
C ASP A 462 6.19 -16.73 7.93
N GLY A 463 6.11 -17.66 8.89
CA GLY A 463 5.26 -17.57 10.06
C GLY A 463 5.93 -16.93 11.27
N GLN A 464 5.13 -16.44 12.21
CA GLN A 464 5.62 -15.92 13.49
C GLN A 464 5.26 -16.87 14.62
N LEU A 465 6.25 -17.42 15.33
CA LEU A 465 6.01 -18.18 16.57
C LEU A 465 5.45 -17.23 17.66
N LYS A 466 4.24 -17.50 18.12
CA LYS A 466 3.54 -16.68 19.12
C LYS A 466 3.28 -17.41 20.45
N ALA A 467 3.23 -18.72 20.46
CA ALA A 467 3.14 -19.50 21.68
C ALA A 467 3.86 -20.84 21.55
N ALA A 468 4.40 -21.32 22.67
CA ALA A 468 5.04 -22.63 22.78
C ALA A 468 4.72 -23.27 24.13
N SER A 469 4.64 -24.59 24.12
CA SER A 469 4.60 -25.48 25.29
C SER A 469 5.68 -26.55 25.11
N ASP A 470 5.79 -27.46 26.09
CA ASP A 470 6.73 -28.57 25.97
C ASP A 470 6.32 -29.58 24.87
N GLU A 471 5.06 -29.56 24.44
CA GLU A 471 4.47 -30.52 23.50
C GLU A 471 3.95 -29.86 22.19
N GLY A 472 3.98 -28.51 22.05
CA GLY A 472 3.43 -27.90 20.84
C GLY A 472 3.76 -26.43 20.63
N LEU A 473 3.62 -25.99 19.36
CA LEU A 473 3.98 -24.67 18.87
C LEU A 473 2.83 -24.03 18.07
N ILE A 474 2.58 -22.72 18.27
CA ILE A 474 1.59 -21.95 17.50
C ILE A 474 2.31 -20.94 16.63
N PHE A 475 2.11 -21.07 15.31
CA PHE A 475 2.57 -20.12 14.30
C PHE A 475 1.42 -19.22 13.85
N VAL A 476 1.70 -17.94 13.63
CA VAL A 476 0.71 -16.95 13.21
C VAL A 476 1.13 -16.34 11.86
N TYR A 477 0.21 -16.33 10.91
CA TYR A 477 0.40 -15.84 9.55
C TYR A 477 -0.44 -14.59 9.28
N LYS A 478 -0.04 -13.81 8.27
CA LYS A 478 -0.76 -12.58 7.88
C LYS A 478 -2.11 -12.85 7.20
N THR A 479 -2.26 -14.00 6.55
CA THR A 479 -3.44 -14.35 5.74
C THR A 479 -3.88 -15.80 6.02
N ASP A 480 -5.18 -16.08 5.80
CA ASP A 480 -5.74 -17.43 5.86
C ASP A 480 -5.08 -18.38 4.87
N SER A 481 -4.76 -17.91 3.68
CA SER A 481 -4.12 -18.72 2.63
C SER A 481 -2.78 -19.30 3.11
N LEU A 482 -1.92 -18.48 3.76
CA LEU A 482 -0.64 -18.95 4.31
C LEU A 482 -0.85 -19.90 5.50
N SER A 483 -1.84 -19.63 6.37
CA SER A 483 -2.19 -20.53 7.48
C SER A 483 -2.68 -21.89 6.95
N ASN A 484 -3.46 -21.91 5.88
CA ASN A 484 -3.95 -23.14 5.26
C ASN A 484 -2.81 -23.92 4.57
N GLN A 485 -1.87 -23.23 3.90
CA GLN A 485 -0.65 -23.87 3.35
C GLN A 485 0.20 -24.54 4.44
N PHE A 486 0.27 -23.96 5.64
CA PHE A 486 0.92 -24.60 6.79
C PHE A 486 0.23 -25.90 7.15
N ILE A 487 -1.10 -25.93 7.27
CA ILE A 487 -1.86 -27.12 7.61
C ILE A 487 -1.77 -28.20 6.52
N GLU A 488 -1.75 -27.81 5.25
CA GLU A 488 -1.50 -28.76 4.15
C GLU A 488 -0.16 -29.48 4.25
N ASN A 489 0.85 -28.80 4.76
CA ASN A 489 2.20 -29.33 4.89
C ASN A 489 2.54 -29.75 6.33
N ILE A 490 1.57 -29.85 7.22
CA ILE A 490 1.75 -30.02 8.67
C ILE A 490 2.61 -31.25 9.03
N VAL A 491 2.48 -32.35 8.29
CA VAL A 491 3.28 -33.58 8.53
C VAL A 491 4.77 -33.34 8.27
N ASN A 492 5.09 -32.71 7.13
CA ASN A 492 6.49 -32.40 6.79
C ASN A 492 7.07 -31.33 7.72
N ILE A 493 6.24 -30.41 8.21
CA ILE A 493 6.61 -29.38 9.17
C ILE A 493 6.91 -30.02 10.54
N GLU A 494 6.06 -30.92 11.02
CA GLU A 494 6.30 -31.66 12.26
C GLU A 494 7.55 -32.53 12.17
N GLU A 495 7.79 -33.20 11.03
CA GLU A 495 9.03 -33.95 10.81
C GLU A 495 10.27 -33.04 10.85
N LEU A 496 10.26 -31.90 10.16
CA LEU A 496 11.39 -30.97 10.17
C LEU A 496 11.66 -30.41 11.56
N ILE A 497 10.63 -30.01 12.28
CA ILE A 497 10.73 -29.50 13.64
C ILE A 497 11.28 -30.59 14.58
N ASN A 498 10.87 -31.84 14.43
CA ASN A 498 11.42 -32.95 15.18
C ASN A 498 12.92 -33.20 14.90
N VAL A 499 13.34 -33.01 13.65
CA VAL A 499 14.77 -33.12 13.26
C VAL A 499 15.59 -31.99 13.87
N VAL A 500 15.10 -30.76 13.81
CA VAL A 500 15.83 -29.57 14.27
C VAL A 500 15.91 -29.51 15.80
N PHE A 501 14.79 -29.75 16.49
CA PHE A 501 14.70 -29.59 17.95
C PHE A 501 14.93 -30.90 18.73
N ASN A 502 15.10 -32.00 18.05
CA ASN A 502 15.22 -33.35 18.65
C ASN A 502 14.11 -33.63 19.69
N ASN A 503 12.92 -33.08 19.47
CA ASN A 503 11.75 -33.23 20.33
C ASN A 503 10.47 -33.22 19.49
N LYS A 504 9.45 -33.98 19.94
CA LYS A 504 8.20 -34.11 19.20
C LYS A 504 7.24 -32.98 19.58
N TYR A 505 6.98 -32.10 18.63
CA TYR A 505 6.04 -31.00 18.79
C TYR A 505 4.82 -31.16 17.87
N ASN A 506 3.63 -31.00 18.44
CA ASN A 506 2.41 -30.81 17.67
C ASN A 506 2.34 -29.35 17.23
N VAL A 507 2.25 -29.08 15.93
CA VAL A 507 2.22 -27.72 15.43
C VAL A 507 0.84 -27.32 14.94
N ILE A 508 0.53 -26.03 15.00
CA ILE A 508 -0.70 -25.46 14.46
C ILE A 508 -0.47 -24.04 13.98
N SER A 509 -1.22 -23.63 12.96
CA SER A 509 -1.23 -22.26 12.46
C SER A 509 -2.59 -21.59 12.62
N THR A 510 -2.55 -20.27 12.70
CA THR A 510 -3.73 -19.40 12.71
C THR A 510 -3.41 -18.08 12.01
N ASN A 511 -4.42 -17.30 11.62
CA ASN A 511 -4.23 -15.96 11.10
C ASN A 511 -4.08 -14.91 12.22
N LEU A 512 -3.70 -13.67 11.86
CA LEU A 512 -3.52 -12.58 12.81
C LEU A 512 -4.81 -12.20 13.55
N ASP A 513 -5.94 -12.19 12.87
CA ASP A 513 -7.23 -11.77 13.43
C ASP A 513 -7.74 -12.79 14.45
N GLU A 514 -7.68 -14.08 14.10
CA GLU A 514 -8.01 -15.17 15.03
C GLU A 514 -7.08 -15.16 16.24
N TRP A 515 -5.77 -14.94 16.02
CA TRP A 515 -4.80 -14.89 17.10
C TRP A 515 -5.08 -13.77 18.10
N GLU A 516 -5.42 -12.55 17.65
CA GLU A 516 -5.75 -11.44 18.55
C GLU A 516 -7.00 -11.75 19.40
N ILE A 517 -8.00 -12.43 18.83
CA ILE A 517 -9.18 -12.89 19.57
C ILE A 517 -8.77 -13.92 20.64
N ILE A 518 -7.94 -14.91 20.27
CA ILE A 518 -7.48 -15.98 21.17
C ILE A 518 -6.61 -15.39 22.29
N LYS A 519 -5.68 -14.53 21.98
CA LYS A 519 -4.80 -13.84 22.92
C LYS A 519 -5.57 -12.99 23.92
N ASN A 520 -6.60 -12.27 23.47
CA ASN A 520 -7.46 -11.48 24.34
C ASN A 520 -8.27 -12.37 25.30
N LYS A 521 -8.76 -13.52 24.84
CA LYS A 521 -9.41 -14.52 25.70
C LYS A 521 -8.44 -15.12 26.73
N PHE A 522 -7.24 -15.49 26.29
CA PHE A 522 -6.20 -16.06 27.17
C PHE A 522 -5.75 -15.07 28.26
N ASN A 523 -5.61 -13.78 27.91
CA ASN A 523 -5.25 -12.75 28.87
C ASN A 523 -6.36 -12.45 29.89
N LYS A 524 -7.65 -12.61 29.51
CA LYS A 524 -8.79 -12.42 30.43
C LYS A 524 -8.95 -13.57 31.39
N ASP A 525 -8.86 -14.80 30.90
CA ASP A 525 -9.07 -15.99 31.75
C ASP A 525 -8.33 -17.20 31.16
N LYS A 526 -7.20 -17.53 31.78
CA LYS A 526 -6.36 -18.67 31.37
C LYS A 526 -7.02 -20.03 31.69
N THR A 527 -7.96 -20.10 32.62
CA THR A 527 -8.60 -21.35 33.06
C THR A 527 -9.59 -21.91 32.03
N GLN A 528 -9.95 -21.12 31.02
CA GLN A 528 -10.81 -21.55 29.92
C GLN A 528 -10.10 -22.51 28.96
N PHE A 529 -8.75 -22.47 28.91
CA PHE A 529 -7.96 -23.34 28.03
C PHE A 529 -7.60 -24.63 28.80
N LYS A 530 -8.33 -25.71 28.50
CA LYS A 530 -8.13 -27.03 29.10
C LYS A 530 -7.59 -27.98 28.05
N TYR A 531 -6.75 -28.93 28.48
CA TYR A 531 -6.27 -30.00 27.64
C TYR A 531 -7.44 -30.85 27.12
N ILE A 532 -7.45 -31.14 25.83
CA ILE A 532 -8.42 -31.97 25.13
C ILE A 532 -7.62 -33.00 24.33
N GLU A 533 -8.00 -34.26 24.39
CA GLU A 533 -7.32 -35.34 23.69
C GLU A 533 -7.34 -35.08 22.16
N ASP A 534 -6.14 -35.10 21.53
CA ASP A 534 -5.98 -34.86 20.09
C ASP A 534 -5.99 -36.19 19.34
N ASN A 535 -7.17 -36.62 18.91
CA ASN A 535 -7.39 -37.88 18.19
C ASN A 535 -7.65 -37.66 16.68
N TYR A 536 -7.19 -36.55 16.12
CA TYR A 536 -7.40 -36.24 14.71
C TYR A 536 -6.40 -36.95 13.80
N ASP A 537 -6.90 -37.53 12.69
CA ASP A 537 -6.06 -38.03 11.60
C ASP A 537 -5.59 -36.87 10.72
N LEU A 538 -4.29 -36.58 10.76
CA LEU A 538 -3.68 -35.49 9.99
C LEU A 538 -3.89 -35.64 8.48
N ASN A 539 -3.89 -36.88 7.96
CA ASN A 539 -4.13 -37.09 6.52
C ASN A 539 -5.55 -36.71 6.11
N LEU A 540 -6.53 -36.97 7.01
CA LEU A 540 -7.91 -36.57 6.78
C LEU A 540 -8.06 -35.05 6.84
N ILE A 541 -7.42 -34.39 7.80
CA ILE A 541 -7.42 -32.93 7.92
C ILE A 541 -6.79 -32.28 6.70
N ILE A 542 -5.62 -32.76 6.25
CA ILE A 542 -4.95 -32.26 5.02
C ILE A 542 -5.88 -32.39 3.81
N LYS A 543 -6.54 -33.55 3.65
CA LYS A 543 -7.49 -33.76 2.56
C LYS A 543 -8.67 -32.79 2.62
N ASN A 544 -9.17 -32.51 3.81
CA ASN A 544 -10.27 -31.57 4.04
C ASN A 544 -9.84 -30.13 3.72
N VAL A 545 -8.63 -29.72 4.12
CA VAL A 545 -8.08 -28.37 3.81
C VAL A 545 -7.87 -28.23 2.30
N LYS A 546 -7.27 -29.22 1.62
CA LYS A 546 -7.11 -29.20 0.16
C LYS A 546 -8.45 -29.09 -0.56
N LYS A 547 -9.46 -29.83 -0.10
CA LYS A 547 -10.81 -29.75 -0.65
C LYS A 547 -11.43 -28.39 -0.42
N GLN A 548 -11.27 -27.79 0.77
CA GLN A 548 -11.76 -26.45 1.05
C GLN A 548 -11.11 -25.41 0.12
N ILE A 549 -9.80 -25.46 -0.09
CA ILE A 549 -9.10 -24.56 -1.01
C ILE A 549 -9.59 -24.76 -2.46
N GLN A 550 -9.82 -26.00 -2.89
CA GLN A 550 -10.38 -26.31 -4.21
C GLN A 550 -11.80 -25.77 -4.36
N ASP A 551 -12.65 -25.97 -3.35
CA ASP A 551 -14.02 -25.46 -3.35
C ASP A 551 -14.03 -23.92 -3.32
N ASP A 552 -13.14 -23.27 -2.56
CA ASP A 552 -12.95 -21.83 -2.54
C ASP A 552 -12.45 -21.31 -3.90
N MET A 553 -11.50 -22.00 -4.53
CA MET A 553 -11.03 -21.70 -5.89
C MET A 553 -12.13 -21.90 -6.93
N ALA A 554 -12.87 -23.01 -6.87
CA ALA A 554 -13.99 -23.28 -7.77
C ALA A 554 -15.12 -22.24 -7.60
N SER A 555 -15.35 -21.74 -6.38
CA SER A 555 -16.31 -20.66 -6.12
C SER A 555 -15.86 -19.32 -6.70
N ILE A 556 -14.54 -19.10 -6.84
CA ILE A 556 -13.93 -17.86 -7.37
C ILE A 556 -13.79 -17.93 -8.89
N PHE A 557 -13.41 -19.10 -9.44
CA PHE A 557 -13.02 -19.25 -10.86
C PHE A 557 -14.00 -20.06 -11.70
N GLY A 558 -15.09 -20.63 -11.11
CA GLY A 558 -16.04 -21.48 -11.83
C GLY A 558 -15.43 -22.78 -12.37
N ASP A 559 -16.15 -23.50 -13.23
CA ASP A 559 -15.74 -24.81 -13.78
C ASP A 559 -14.57 -24.75 -14.81
N ILE A 560 -13.78 -23.69 -14.83
CA ILE A 560 -12.71 -23.47 -15.84
C ILE A 560 -11.38 -24.11 -15.43
N VAL A 561 -11.26 -24.68 -14.24
CA VAL A 561 -9.99 -25.26 -13.77
C VAL A 561 -10.00 -26.76 -13.98
N GLU A 562 -9.43 -27.25 -15.10
CA GLU A 562 -9.02 -28.65 -15.24
C GLU A 562 -7.74 -28.89 -14.41
N TYR A 563 -7.83 -29.78 -13.44
CA TYR A 563 -6.68 -30.19 -12.61
C TYR A 563 -5.89 -31.30 -13.32
N ASN A 564 -4.66 -31.01 -13.68
CA ASN A 564 -3.63 -32.02 -13.98
C ASN A 564 -2.92 -32.49 -12.71
#